data_82323d0d9487b27aee620eb4362ca6b0
#
_entry.id   82323d0d9487b27aee620eb4362ca6b0
#
_cell.length_a   1.000
_cell.length_b   1.000
_cell.length_c   1.000
_cell.angle_alpha   90.00
_cell.angle_beta   90.00
_cell.angle_gamma   90.00
#
_symmetry.space_group_name_H-M   'P 1'
#
loop_
_entity.id
_entity.type
_entity.pdbx_description
1 polymer ?
#
loop_
_entity_poly.entity_id
_entity_poly.type
_entity_poly.pdbx_seq_one_letter_code
_entity_poly.pdbx_strand_id
1 'polypeptide(L)'
;PVWALPSYCVLRSLRQEAWPKLFFRRIKGDGMKKYQVIYADPPWSYRSGKVQGAAQNHYPTMRDQDLYQLPVSSLADKNCVLFLWCTFPKLSEALNLINAWGFTYKTVAFVWVKQNKSGKGYFWGLGWWTRSNAEICLLAVKGKPKRKNAGIHQLILSPVEQHSKKPDIVRDKIVSLTGDV
;
A
#
# COMPACT_ATOMS: atom_id res chain seq x y z
N PRO A 1 -18.58 -7.09 -3.15
CA PRO A 1 -17.23 -6.96 -2.66
C PRO A 1 -17.00 -5.50 -2.27
N VAL A 2 -16.42 -5.26 -1.10
CA VAL A 2 -16.17 -3.92 -0.50
C VAL A 2 -15.41 -2.95 -1.43
N TRP A 3 -14.74 -3.47 -2.47
CA TRP A 3 -13.96 -2.70 -3.46
C TRP A 3 -14.79 -2.15 -4.62
N ALA A 4 -16.05 -2.46 -4.67
CA ALA A 4 -17.01 -1.85 -5.59
C ALA A 4 -17.54 -0.50 -5.06
N LEU A 5 -17.10 -0.07 -3.86
CA LEU A 5 -17.48 1.24 -3.33
C LEU A 5 -16.93 2.35 -4.21
N PRO A 6 -17.79 3.29 -4.64
CA PRO A 6 -17.45 4.26 -5.68
C PRO A 6 -16.32 5.23 -5.30
N SER A 7 -16.06 5.41 -4.01
CA SER A 7 -15.07 6.38 -3.50
C SER A 7 -13.71 5.78 -3.16
N TYR A 8 -13.52 4.46 -3.40
CA TYR A 8 -12.26 3.76 -3.11
C TYR A 8 -11.46 3.49 -4.38
N CYS A 9 -10.18 3.83 -4.35
CA CYS A 9 -9.21 3.47 -5.38
C CYS A 9 -8.16 2.51 -4.82
N VAL A 10 -8.01 1.35 -5.44
CA VAL A 10 -6.98 0.38 -5.09
C VAL A 10 -5.91 0.37 -6.16
N LEU A 11 -4.71 0.81 -5.80
CA LEU A 11 -3.51 0.77 -6.62
C LEU A 11 -2.61 -0.35 -6.10
N ARG A 12 -2.61 -1.49 -6.80
CA ARG A 12 -1.83 -2.66 -6.44
C ARG A 12 -1.12 -3.22 -7.65
N SER A 13 0.12 -3.68 -7.47
CA SER A 13 0.82 -4.48 -8.48
C SER A 13 0.09 -5.81 -8.67
N LEU A 14 -0.46 -6.03 -9.86
CA LEU A 14 -0.98 -7.32 -10.28
C LEU A 14 0.12 -8.05 -11.04
N ARG A 15 0.19 -9.37 -10.90
CA ARG A 15 1.26 -10.22 -11.50
C ARG A 15 1.43 -10.05 -13.01
N GLN A 16 0.44 -9.51 -13.71
CA GLN A 16 0.41 -9.44 -15.18
C GLN A 16 0.44 -8.03 -15.77
N GLU A 17 0.26 -6.97 -14.95
CA GLU A 17 0.27 -5.59 -15.44
C GLU A 17 1.26 -4.74 -14.65
N ALA A 18 2.14 -4.02 -15.34
CA ALA A 18 2.99 -3.01 -14.71
C ALA A 18 2.14 -1.85 -14.20
N TRP A 19 2.50 -1.31 -13.04
CA TRP A 19 1.82 -0.19 -12.39
C TRP A 19 1.46 0.97 -13.33
N PRO A 20 2.35 1.44 -14.23
CA PRO A 20 1.99 2.51 -15.16
C PRO A 20 0.78 2.16 -16.02
N LYS A 21 0.73 0.94 -16.60
CA LYS A 21 -0.39 0.51 -17.45
C LYS A 21 -1.69 0.45 -16.66
N LEU A 22 -1.67 -0.10 -15.44
CA LEU A 22 -2.82 -0.18 -14.57
C LEU A 22 -3.31 1.22 -14.16
N PHE A 23 -2.38 2.11 -13.84
CA PHE A 23 -2.67 3.48 -13.47
C PHE A 23 -3.31 4.27 -14.61
N PHE A 24 -2.70 4.25 -15.81
CA PHE A 24 -3.24 4.94 -16.99
C PHE A 24 -4.57 4.35 -17.45
N ARG A 25 -4.76 3.02 -17.35
CA ARG A 25 -6.04 2.38 -17.65
C ARG A 25 -7.12 2.89 -16.69
N ARG A 26 -6.81 3.04 -15.41
CA ARG A 26 -7.77 3.55 -14.42
C ARG A 26 -8.13 5.01 -14.65
N ILE A 27 -7.15 5.88 -14.95
CA ILE A 27 -7.43 7.27 -15.31
C ILE A 27 -8.32 7.35 -16.55
N LYS A 28 -8.03 6.56 -17.60
CA LYS A 28 -8.82 6.54 -18.83
C LYS A 28 -10.22 5.93 -18.63
N GLY A 29 -10.32 4.87 -17.83
CA GLY A 29 -11.58 4.15 -17.61
C GLY A 29 -12.54 4.89 -16.66
N ASP A 30 -12.00 5.50 -15.61
CA ASP A 30 -12.80 6.21 -14.60
C ASP A 30 -13.00 7.71 -14.95
N GLY A 31 -12.43 8.21 -16.05
CA GLY A 31 -12.50 9.61 -16.44
C GLY A 31 -11.93 10.54 -15.35
N MET A 32 -12.71 11.57 -14.97
CA MET A 32 -12.36 12.56 -13.93
C MET A 32 -12.75 12.12 -12.52
N LYS A 33 -13.05 10.82 -12.30
CA LYS A 33 -13.48 10.32 -10.99
C LYS A 33 -12.43 10.55 -9.91
N LYS A 34 -12.90 11.09 -8.79
CA LYS A 34 -12.10 11.35 -7.59
C LYS A 34 -12.42 10.35 -6.50
N TYR A 35 -11.42 10.04 -5.65
CA TYR A 35 -11.54 9.05 -4.61
C TYR A 35 -11.22 9.67 -3.24
N GLN A 36 -12.02 9.32 -2.25
CA GLN A 36 -11.81 9.76 -0.85
C GLN A 36 -10.84 8.83 -0.11
N VAL A 37 -10.63 7.62 -0.61
CA VAL A 37 -9.66 6.66 -0.08
C VAL A 37 -8.82 6.09 -1.20
N ILE A 38 -7.50 6.15 -1.05
CA ILE A 38 -6.53 5.50 -1.93
C ILE A 38 -5.76 4.46 -1.12
N TYR A 39 -5.79 3.22 -1.57
CA TYR A 39 -5.04 2.10 -0.98
C TYR A 39 -3.98 1.63 -1.97
N ALA A 40 -2.72 1.85 -1.66
CA ALA A 40 -1.59 1.66 -2.56
C ALA A 40 -0.56 0.67 -2.02
N ASP A 41 -0.10 -0.23 -2.88
CA ASP A 41 0.99 -1.17 -2.64
C ASP A 41 1.98 -1.07 -3.82
N PRO A 42 2.90 -0.07 -3.80
CA PRO A 42 3.82 0.18 -4.90
C PRO A 42 4.78 -0.97 -5.15
N PRO A 43 5.14 -1.24 -6.42
CA PRO A 43 6.12 -2.26 -6.78
C PRO A 43 7.55 -1.73 -6.55
N TRP A 44 7.95 -1.60 -5.29
CA TRP A 44 9.24 -1.07 -4.89
C TRP A 44 10.40 -1.82 -5.54
N SER A 45 11.37 -1.08 -6.08
CA SER A 45 12.65 -1.63 -6.49
C SER A 45 13.64 -1.63 -5.33
N TYR A 46 14.45 -2.67 -5.22
CA TYR A 46 15.50 -2.81 -4.21
C TYR A 46 16.86 -2.90 -4.90
N ARG A 47 17.88 -2.30 -4.31
CA ARG A 47 19.27 -2.36 -4.81
C ARG A 47 19.95 -3.72 -4.57
N SER A 48 19.25 -4.69 -3.99
CA SER A 48 19.76 -6.04 -3.80
C SER A 48 19.95 -6.70 -5.17
N GLY A 49 21.20 -7.05 -5.50
CA GLY A 49 21.53 -7.82 -6.70
C GLY A 49 20.73 -9.11 -6.79
N LYS A 50 21.10 -10.07 -7.62
CA LYS A 50 20.43 -11.38 -7.82
C LYS A 50 20.36 -12.21 -6.52
N VAL A 51 19.60 -11.74 -5.53
CA VAL A 51 19.35 -12.46 -4.28
C VAL A 51 18.07 -13.26 -4.45
N GLN A 52 18.14 -14.54 -4.04
CA GLN A 52 16.98 -15.42 -4.02
C GLN A 52 15.86 -14.78 -3.18
N GLY A 53 14.63 -14.65 -3.74
CA GLY A 53 13.49 -13.98 -3.09
C GLY A 53 13.37 -12.47 -3.35
N ALA A 54 14.23 -11.87 -4.19
CA ALA A 54 14.08 -10.48 -4.58
C ALA A 54 12.77 -10.24 -5.34
N ALA A 55 12.09 -9.12 -5.04
CA ALA A 55 10.80 -8.76 -5.66
C ALA A 55 10.85 -8.74 -7.19
N GLN A 56 11.99 -8.34 -7.76
CA GLN A 56 12.25 -8.31 -9.21
C GLN A 56 12.12 -9.68 -9.89
N ASN A 57 12.30 -10.78 -9.15
CA ASN A 57 12.17 -12.13 -9.68
C ASN A 57 10.71 -12.59 -9.78
N HIS A 58 9.78 -11.84 -9.21
CA HIS A 58 8.37 -12.23 -9.08
C HIS A 58 7.41 -11.31 -9.83
N TYR A 59 7.76 -10.04 -10.01
CA TYR A 59 6.93 -9.05 -10.73
C TYR A 59 7.79 -7.84 -11.19
N PRO A 60 7.33 -7.08 -12.22
CA PRO A 60 7.98 -5.85 -12.63
C PRO A 60 7.99 -4.83 -11.49
N THR A 61 9.18 -4.34 -11.13
CA THR A 61 9.37 -3.26 -10.16
C THR A 61 9.50 -1.91 -10.87
N MET A 62 9.26 -0.81 -10.14
CA MET A 62 9.48 0.55 -10.63
C MET A 62 10.57 1.23 -9.83
N ARG A 63 11.36 2.07 -10.49
CA ARG A 63 12.31 2.96 -9.81
C ARG A 63 11.54 3.98 -8.97
N ASP A 64 12.12 4.41 -7.86
CA ASP A 64 11.48 5.36 -6.95
C ASP A 64 11.12 6.67 -7.68
N GLN A 65 11.98 7.16 -8.58
CA GLN A 65 11.73 8.35 -9.41
C GLN A 65 10.50 8.20 -10.30
N ASP A 66 10.29 7.02 -10.88
CA ASP A 66 9.13 6.76 -11.74
C ASP A 66 7.84 6.72 -10.91
N LEU A 67 7.91 6.18 -9.68
CA LEU A 67 6.80 6.19 -8.72
C LEU A 67 6.42 7.62 -8.31
N TYR A 68 7.41 8.51 -8.06
CA TYR A 68 7.16 9.91 -7.69
C TYR A 68 6.43 10.70 -8.78
N GLN A 69 6.66 10.36 -10.05
CA GLN A 69 6.04 11.04 -11.19
C GLN A 69 4.62 10.58 -11.49
N LEU A 70 4.12 9.51 -10.85
CA LEU A 70 2.74 9.06 -11.06
C LEU A 70 1.76 10.13 -10.54
N PRO A 71 0.81 10.59 -11.37
CA PRO A 71 -0.11 11.67 -11.01
C PRO A 71 -1.24 11.18 -10.09
N VAL A 72 -0.89 10.51 -8.97
CA VAL A 72 -1.86 9.97 -8.01
C VAL A 72 -2.71 11.08 -7.38
N SER A 73 -2.15 12.30 -7.25
CA SER A 73 -2.90 13.47 -6.78
C SER A 73 -4.11 13.79 -7.66
N SER A 74 -4.08 13.43 -8.95
CA SER A 74 -5.20 13.61 -9.87
C SER A 74 -6.38 12.68 -9.58
N LEU A 75 -6.16 11.57 -8.91
CA LEU A 75 -7.20 10.64 -8.45
C LEU A 75 -7.80 11.03 -7.10
N ALA A 76 -7.09 11.84 -6.32
CA ALA A 76 -7.52 12.19 -4.97
C ALA A 76 -8.61 13.27 -4.98
N ASP A 77 -9.65 13.06 -4.18
CA ASP A 77 -10.62 14.11 -3.86
C ASP A 77 -9.96 15.21 -2.99
N LYS A 78 -10.65 16.34 -2.82
CA LYS A 78 -10.23 17.45 -1.93
C LYS A 78 -9.93 16.97 -0.50
N ASN A 79 -10.68 15.99 -0.01
CA ASN A 79 -10.46 15.31 1.28
C ASN A 79 -10.24 13.83 1.01
N CYS A 80 -8.99 13.38 1.11
CA CYS A 80 -8.61 12.01 0.76
C CYS A 80 -7.65 11.42 1.79
N VAL A 81 -7.82 10.13 2.10
CA VAL A 81 -6.90 9.34 2.91
C VAL A 81 -6.10 8.41 2.01
N LEU A 82 -4.79 8.41 2.16
CA LEU A 82 -3.89 7.48 1.51
C LEU A 82 -3.41 6.44 2.52
N PHE A 83 -3.56 5.16 2.18
CA PHE A 83 -2.93 4.01 2.83
C PHE A 83 -1.85 3.47 1.92
N LEU A 84 -0.59 3.55 2.34
CA LEU A 84 0.58 3.23 1.52
C LEU A 84 1.41 2.13 2.17
N TRP A 85 1.50 0.96 1.52
CA TRP A 85 2.38 -0.10 1.97
C TRP A 85 3.84 0.15 1.64
N CYS A 86 4.69 -0.09 2.60
CA CYS A 86 6.13 -0.16 2.38
C CYS A 86 6.80 -1.16 3.34
N THR A 87 7.97 -1.63 2.96
CA THR A 87 8.87 -2.33 3.86
C THR A 87 9.71 -1.33 4.65
N PHE A 88 10.25 -1.71 5.79
CA PHE A 88 11.09 -0.81 6.60
C PHE A 88 12.28 -0.22 5.84
N PRO A 89 13.02 -0.99 4.99
CA PRO A 89 14.11 -0.43 4.18
C PRO A 89 13.67 0.65 3.16
N LYS A 90 12.37 0.73 2.84
CA LYS A 90 11.80 1.71 1.90
C LYS A 90 11.04 2.85 2.60
N LEU A 91 11.21 3.00 3.91
CA LEU A 91 10.46 3.99 4.68
C LEU A 91 10.74 5.44 4.23
N SER A 92 12.01 5.81 4.00
CA SER A 92 12.36 7.15 3.56
C SER A 92 11.82 7.46 2.17
N GLU A 93 11.92 6.50 1.23
CA GLU A 93 11.35 6.64 -0.11
C GLU A 93 9.81 6.71 -0.08
N ALA A 94 9.18 5.97 0.82
CA ALA A 94 7.72 6.00 0.99
C ALA A 94 7.24 7.36 1.53
N LEU A 95 7.96 7.98 2.46
CA LEU A 95 7.67 9.33 2.95
C LEU A 95 7.84 10.37 1.83
N ASN A 96 8.89 10.25 1.02
CA ASN A 96 9.10 11.11 -0.16
C ASN A 96 7.98 10.91 -1.18
N LEU A 97 7.53 9.67 -1.40
CA LEU A 97 6.43 9.34 -2.32
C LEU A 97 5.10 9.96 -1.85
N ILE A 98 4.81 9.91 -0.56
CA ILE A 98 3.63 10.56 0.02
C ILE A 98 3.62 12.06 -0.32
N ASN A 99 4.76 12.74 -0.13
CA ASN A 99 4.89 14.17 -0.45
C ASN A 99 4.77 14.42 -1.96
N ALA A 100 5.43 13.62 -2.80
CA ALA A 100 5.37 13.74 -4.26
C ALA A 100 3.94 13.57 -4.80
N TRP A 101 3.11 12.73 -4.16
CA TRP A 101 1.69 12.55 -4.50
C TRP A 101 0.77 13.61 -3.90
N GLY A 102 1.32 14.62 -3.20
CA GLY A 102 0.56 15.74 -2.63
C GLY A 102 -0.22 15.40 -1.36
N PHE A 103 0.26 14.42 -0.59
CA PHE A 103 -0.30 14.06 0.71
C PHE A 103 0.63 14.46 1.85
N THR A 104 0.07 14.58 3.05
CA THR A 104 0.79 14.82 4.30
C THR A 104 0.77 13.56 5.16
N TYR A 105 1.92 13.01 5.50
CA TYR A 105 2.04 11.87 6.42
C TYR A 105 1.45 12.20 7.78
N LYS A 106 0.75 11.24 8.38
CA LYS A 106 0.16 11.37 9.73
C LYS A 106 0.70 10.34 10.71
N THR A 107 0.69 9.08 10.32
CA THR A 107 1.09 7.97 11.21
C THR A 107 1.27 6.67 10.42
N VAL A 108 1.71 5.62 11.10
CA VAL A 108 1.58 4.25 10.63
C VAL A 108 0.15 3.79 10.92
N ALA A 109 -0.62 3.46 9.88
CA ALA A 109 -1.97 2.94 10.03
C ALA A 109 -1.96 1.51 10.55
N PHE A 110 -1.16 0.65 9.92
CA PHE A 110 -1.10 -0.77 10.26
C PHE A 110 0.33 -1.28 10.26
N VAL A 111 0.61 -2.21 11.18
CA VAL A 111 1.82 -3.03 11.22
C VAL A 111 1.40 -4.47 11.04
N TRP A 112 1.75 -5.07 9.91
CA TRP A 112 1.52 -6.48 9.67
C TRP A 112 2.69 -7.30 10.17
N VAL A 113 2.49 -8.02 11.26
CA VAL A 113 3.41 -9.05 11.76
C VAL A 113 3.08 -10.36 11.06
N LYS A 114 4.02 -10.81 10.24
CA LYS A 114 3.86 -11.99 9.39
C LYS A 114 4.00 -13.26 10.20
N GLN A 115 3.01 -14.13 10.10
CA GLN A 115 3.07 -15.49 10.62
C GLN A 115 3.44 -16.48 9.50
N ASN A 116 3.94 -17.64 9.86
CA ASN A 116 4.14 -18.74 8.91
C ASN A 116 2.80 -19.14 8.25
N LYS A 117 2.86 -19.77 7.07
CA LYS A 117 1.65 -20.22 6.34
C LYS A 117 0.73 -21.12 7.19
N SER A 118 1.28 -21.85 8.14
CA SER A 118 0.52 -22.67 9.08
C SER A 118 -0.23 -21.88 10.16
N GLY A 119 -0.02 -20.57 10.25
CA GLY A 119 -0.51 -19.72 11.35
C GLY A 119 0.26 -19.87 12.66
N LYS A 120 1.23 -20.79 12.73
CA LYS A 120 2.04 -21.04 13.93
C LYS A 120 3.41 -20.38 13.82
N GLY A 121 3.77 -19.59 14.83
CA GLY A 121 5.04 -18.86 14.87
C GLY A 121 5.14 -17.72 13.84
N TYR A 122 6.26 -17.04 13.86
CA TYR A 122 6.50 -15.88 13.01
C TYR A 122 7.26 -16.27 11.74
N PHE A 123 6.92 -15.62 10.64
CA PHE A 123 7.63 -15.76 9.38
C PHE A 123 9.08 -15.30 9.50
N TRP A 124 9.99 -16.07 8.93
CA TRP A 124 11.41 -15.79 8.97
C TRP A 124 11.87 -15.18 7.65
N GLY A 125 11.85 -13.84 7.57
CA GLY A 125 12.24 -13.12 6.35
C GLY A 125 13.76 -12.97 6.20
N LEU A 126 14.17 -12.58 4.98
CA LEU A 126 15.56 -12.29 4.64
C LEU A 126 15.85 -10.79 4.88
N GLY A 127 16.46 -10.47 6.01
CA GLY A 127 16.92 -9.11 6.32
C GLY A 127 18.44 -9.08 6.56
N TRP A 128 19.08 -7.94 6.25
CA TRP A 128 20.52 -7.79 6.41
C TRP A 128 20.97 -7.73 7.88
N TRP A 129 20.25 -6.96 8.70
CA TRP A 129 20.56 -6.76 10.10
C TRP A 129 19.71 -7.66 11.02
N THR A 130 18.42 -7.69 10.75
CA THR A 130 17.47 -8.51 11.50
C THR A 130 16.62 -9.32 10.54
N ARG A 131 15.96 -10.37 11.02
CA ARG A 131 15.02 -11.14 10.20
C ARG A 131 13.70 -10.36 10.01
N SER A 132 13.46 -9.92 8.78
CA SER A 132 12.30 -9.09 8.44
C SER A 132 11.01 -9.91 8.46
N ASN A 133 10.20 -9.73 9.49
CA ASN A 133 8.92 -10.41 9.65
C ASN A 133 7.73 -9.47 9.76
N ALA A 134 7.93 -8.19 9.47
CA ALA A 134 6.85 -7.23 9.46
C ALA A 134 6.91 -6.29 8.24
N GLU A 135 5.74 -5.76 7.88
CA GLU A 135 5.58 -4.65 6.93
C GLU A 135 4.66 -3.59 7.51
N ILE A 136 4.78 -2.36 7.04
CA ILE A 136 3.98 -1.24 7.52
C ILE A 136 3.13 -0.65 6.42
N CYS A 137 1.94 -0.20 6.81
CA CYS A 137 1.04 0.60 5.98
C CYS A 137 0.97 2.00 6.57
N LEU A 138 1.48 2.98 5.84
CA LEU A 138 1.49 4.38 6.25
C LEU A 138 0.13 5.01 5.98
N LEU A 139 -0.29 5.95 6.85
CA LEU A 139 -1.46 6.78 6.65
C LEU A 139 -1.03 8.21 6.37
N ALA A 140 -1.55 8.75 5.27
CA ALA A 140 -1.37 10.15 4.90
C ALA A 140 -2.70 10.75 4.46
N VAL A 141 -2.80 12.07 4.46
CA VAL A 141 -4.04 12.77 4.14
C VAL A 141 -3.81 13.91 3.17
N LYS A 142 -4.83 14.19 2.36
CA LYS A 142 -5.00 15.42 1.58
C LYS A 142 -6.26 16.11 2.10
N GLY A 143 -6.19 17.41 2.36
CA GLY A 143 -7.30 18.14 2.97
C GLY A 143 -7.58 17.75 4.43
N LYS A 144 -8.85 17.64 4.77
CA LYS A 144 -9.32 17.36 6.14
C LYS A 144 -10.33 16.18 6.17
N PRO A 145 -9.92 14.95 5.74
CA PRO A 145 -10.82 13.81 5.83
C PRO A 145 -11.13 13.48 7.29
N LYS A 146 -12.32 12.94 7.54
CA LYS A 146 -12.76 12.54 8.88
C LYS A 146 -12.75 11.02 9.01
N ARG A 147 -12.23 10.50 10.11
CA ARG A 147 -12.41 9.08 10.48
C ARG A 147 -13.83 8.86 11.01
N LYS A 148 -14.38 7.66 10.78
CA LYS A 148 -15.69 7.24 11.29
C LYS A 148 -15.56 6.41 12.57
N ASN A 149 -14.53 5.59 12.65
CA ASN A 149 -14.30 4.70 13.80
C ASN A 149 -12.89 4.94 14.37
N ALA A 150 -12.81 5.19 15.68
CA ALA A 150 -11.55 5.40 16.39
C ALA A 150 -10.98 4.11 17.00
N GLY A 151 -11.76 3.02 17.05
CA GLY A 151 -11.40 1.76 17.72
C GLY A 151 -10.64 0.77 16.85
N ILE A 152 -10.07 1.21 15.71
CA ILE A 152 -9.35 0.30 14.81
C ILE A 152 -7.93 0.06 15.30
N HIS A 153 -7.63 -1.18 15.69
CA HIS A 153 -6.29 -1.56 16.15
C HIS A 153 -5.28 -1.55 14.99
N GLN A 154 -4.09 -1.04 15.29
CA GLN A 154 -2.98 -0.89 14.35
C GLN A 154 -2.30 -2.22 14.01
N LEU A 155 -2.16 -3.11 14.99
CA LEU A 155 -1.43 -4.36 14.84
C LEU A 155 -2.28 -5.41 14.11
N ILE A 156 -1.67 -6.11 13.16
CA ILE A 156 -2.26 -7.19 12.39
C ILE A 156 -1.32 -8.39 12.47
N LEU A 157 -1.82 -9.50 13.02
CA LEU A 157 -1.15 -10.79 12.99
C LEU A 157 -1.88 -11.66 11.97
N SER A 158 -1.20 -12.06 10.90
CA SER A 158 -1.77 -12.99 9.93
C SER A 158 -0.69 -13.76 9.18
N PRO A 159 -1.02 -14.99 8.70
CA PRO A 159 -0.11 -15.78 7.89
C PRO A 159 0.26 -15.07 6.59
N VAL A 160 1.47 -15.39 6.09
CA VAL A 160 1.85 -15.09 4.72
C VAL A 160 1.09 -16.02 3.77
N GLU A 161 0.57 -15.44 2.69
CA GLU A 161 -0.13 -16.17 1.64
C GLU A 161 0.73 -16.24 0.37
N GLN A 162 0.16 -15.84 -0.76
CA GLN A 162 0.91 -15.70 -2.01
C GLN A 162 1.92 -14.55 -1.89
N HIS A 163 2.99 -14.62 -2.68
CA HIS A 163 4.02 -13.58 -2.69
C HIS A 163 3.41 -12.18 -2.84
N SER A 164 3.83 -11.25 -1.99
CA SER A 164 3.36 -9.85 -1.94
C SER A 164 1.87 -9.64 -1.64
N LYS A 165 1.07 -10.69 -1.42
CA LYS A 165 -0.34 -10.48 -1.04
C LYS A 165 -0.40 -9.91 0.37
N LYS A 166 -1.05 -8.74 0.50
CA LYS A 166 -1.34 -8.13 1.81
C LYS A 166 -2.59 -8.77 2.43
N PRO A 167 -2.68 -8.82 3.77
CA PRO A 167 -3.83 -9.41 4.46
C PRO A 167 -5.15 -8.75 4.04
N ASP A 168 -6.16 -9.56 3.72
CA ASP A 168 -7.46 -9.05 3.29
C ASP A 168 -8.18 -8.25 4.38
N ILE A 169 -7.98 -8.61 5.66
CA ILE A 169 -8.53 -7.90 6.83
C ILE A 169 -8.13 -6.41 6.88
N VAL A 170 -7.01 -6.02 6.25
CA VAL A 170 -6.59 -4.59 6.18
C VAL A 170 -7.66 -3.76 5.49
N ARG A 171 -8.26 -4.30 4.49
CA ARG A 171 -9.30 -3.66 3.71
C ARG A 171 -10.53 -3.39 4.56
N ASP A 172 -10.99 -4.41 5.29
CA ASP A 172 -12.16 -4.28 6.17
C ASP A 172 -11.90 -3.24 7.27
N LYS A 173 -10.67 -3.22 7.80
CA LYS A 173 -10.22 -2.18 8.75
C LYS A 173 -10.22 -0.78 8.14
N ILE A 174 -9.79 -0.62 6.88
CA ILE A 174 -9.83 0.67 6.18
C ILE A 174 -11.27 1.14 6.04
N VAL A 175 -12.18 0.28 5.58
CA VAL A 175 -13.61 0.62 5.45
C VAL A 175 -14.22 0.96 6.79
N SER A 176 -13.94 0.17 7.84
CA SER A 176 -14.42 0.48 9.19
C SER A 176 -13.89 1.82 9.71
N LEU A 177 -12.62 2.17 9.39
CA LEU A 177 -12.00 3.44 9.80
C LEU A 177 -12.61 4.65 9.05
N THR A 178 -12.85 4.53 7.76
CA THR A 178 -13.24 5.64 6.86
C THR A 178 -14.73 5.69 6.58
N GLY A 179 -15.44 4.59 6.76
CA GLY A 179 -16.87 4.43 6.42
C GLY A 179 -17.09 4.18 4.93
N ASP A 180 -18.33 3.97 4.56
CA ASP A 180 -18.78 3.93 3.17
C ASP A 180 -18.82 5.38 2.64
N VAL A 181 -17.74 5.81 2.01
CA VAL A 181 -17.53 7.16 1.48
C VAL A 181 -17.49 7.16 -0.03
#